data_f5d3697bf73ca266c8b69fba054f0d61
#
_entry.id   f5d3697bf73ca266c8b69fba054f0d61
#
_cell.length_a   1.000
_cell.length_b   1.000
_cell.length_c   1.000
_cell.angle_alpha   90.00
_cell.angle_beta   90.00
_cell.angle_gamma   90.00
#
_symmetry.space_group_name_H-M   'P 1'
#
loop_
_entity.id
_entity.type
_entity.pdbx_description
1 polymer ?
#
loop_
_entity_poly.entity_id
_entity_poly.type
_entity_poly.pdbx_seq_one_letter_code
_entity_poly.pdbx_strand_id
1 'polypeptide(L)'
;PTTPHWSQAKRAVTSYINSGDGESRAKAASKYASAMHHDIATSEQFTKAAGSILSFAKAVSHGGINNALHEFNRNDLIGKSSDEIYNELIQVFTNYGNTTEDYLSAEAIRAALKGLNITDLGDLKDVAPDVLLKEMLIEYIKFSFAFRYEEKIRMKRNPEETERLLEKMDKYISNELHNNLKLEDIKTMDFGHLQASEVVKRSLEDAYKVFELFYGEA
;
A
#
# COMPACT_ATOMS: atom_id res chain seq x y z
N PRO A 1 21.68 -16.01 -2.35
CA PRO A 1 22.39 -14.87 -2.93
C PRO A 1 21.43 -13.72 -3.22
N THR A 2 21.84 -12.51 -2.85
CA THR A 2 21.04 -11.30 -3.07
C THR A 2 21.03 -10.97 -4.57
N THR A 3 19.83 -10.75 -5.14
CA THR A 3 19.72 -10.35 -6.55
C THR A 3 20.38 -8.99 -6.79
N PRO A 4 20.81 -8.67 -8.03
CA PRO A 4 21.39 -7.37 -8.36
C PRO A 4 20.50 -6.19 -7.98
N HIS A 5 19.17 -6.31 -8.14
CA HIS A 5 18.21 -5.26 -7.79
C HIS A 5 18.26 -4.92 -6.30
N TRP A 6 18.27 -5.94 -5.42
CA TRP A 6 18.33 -5.73 -3.98
C TRP A 6 19.68 -5.21 -3.52
N SER A 7 20.77 -5.63 -4.19
CA SER A 7 22.11 -5.07 -3.91
C SER A 7 22.18 -3.59 -4.24
N GLN A 8 21.59 -3.17 -5.35
CA GLN A 8 21.53 -1.77 -5.74
C GLN A 8 20.67 -0.95 -4.77
N ALA A 9 19.52 -1.49 -4.38
CA ALA A 9 18.64 -0.86 -3.39
C ALA A 9 19.38 -0.67 -2.06
N LYS A 10 20.07 -1.69 -1.57
CA LYS A 10 20.86 -1.63 -0.33
C LYS A 10 21.92 -0.52 -0.38
N ARG A 11 22.65 -0.42 -1.48
CA ARG A 11 23.67 0.63 -1.67
C ARG A 11 23.05 2.03 -1.70
N ALA A 12 21.96 2.20 -2.43
CA ALA A 12 21.26 3.47 -2.53
C ALA A 12 20.69 3.91 -1.17
N VAL A 13 20.11 3.00 -0.40
CA VAL A 13 19.64 3.29 0.96
C VAL A 13 20.79 3.65 1.88
N THR A 14 21.93 2.96 1.78
CA THR A 14 23.13 3.31 2.56
C THR A 14 23.58 4.74 2.27
N SER A 15 23.58 5.15 1.01
CA SER A 15 23.91 6.54 0.63
C SER A 15 22.94 7.53 1.21
N TYR A 16 21.64 7.21 1.20
CA TYR A 16 20.62 8.06 1.82
C TYR A 16 20.82 8.19 3.34
N ILE A 17 21.12 7.08 4.02
CA ILE A 17 21.40 7.11 5.46
C ILE A 17 22.60 8.02 5.77
N ASN A 18 23.63 8.00 4.92
CA ASN A 18 24.85 8.77 5.12
C ASN A 18 24.69 10.26 4.82
N SER A 19 23.94 10.62 3.78
CA SER A 19 23.83 12.02 3.34
C SER A 19 22.49 12.68 3.77
N GLY A 20 21.39 11.95 3.77
CA GLY A 20 20.07 12.47 4.11
C GLY A 20 19.51 13.49 3.12
N ASP A 21 20.17 13.71 1.98
CA ASP A 21 19.77 14.73 1.00
C ASP A 21 18.68 14.24 0.05
N GLY A 22 18.13 15.17 -0.74
CA GLY A 22 17.03 14.88 -1.66
C GLY A 22 17.40 13.98 -2.81
N GLU A 23 18.64 14.11 -3.33
CA GLU A 23 19.12 13.26 -4.42
C GLU A 23 19.29 11.82 -3.99
N SER A 24 19.93 11.57 -2.85
CA SER A 24 20.10 10.23 -2.31
C SER A 24 18.76 9.59 -1.93
N ARG A 25 17.82 10.39 -1.42
CA ARG A 25 16.45 9.93 -1.11
C ARG A 25 15.72 9.45 -2.36
N ALA A 26 15.73 10.24 -3.41
CA ALA A 26 15.10 9.90 -4.67
C ALA A 26 15.72 8.64 -5.30
N LYS A 27 17.04 8.52 -5.24
CA LYS A 27 17.76 7.34 -5.72
C LYS A 27 17.42 6.09 -4.90
N ALA A 28 17.36 6.22 -3.57
CA ALA A 28 16.96 5.13 -2.68
C ALA A 28 15.56 4.64 -3.01
N ALA A 29 14.60 5.54 -3.17
CA ALA A 29 13.23 5.20 -3.56
C ALA A 29 13.18 4.52 -4.93
N SER A 30 13.93 5.03 -5.92
CA SER A 30 13.99 4.46 -7.27
C SER A 30 14.53 3.03 -7.26
N LYS A 31 15.64 2.79 -6.59
CA LYS A 31 16.25 1.46 -6.55
C LYS A 31 15.43 0.47 -5.73
N TYR A 32 14.80 0.94 -4.64
CA TYR A 32 13.86 0.13 -3.88
C TYR A 32 12.64 -0.25 -4.72
N ALA A 33 12.03 0.72 -5.41
CA ALA A 33 10.90 0.47 -6.30
C ALA A 33 11.26 -0.52 -7.41
N SER A 34 12.43 -0.38 -8.01
CA SER A 34 12.91 -1.32 -9.03
C SER A 34 13.04 -2.74 -8.50
N ALA A 35 13.58 -2.91 -7.30
CA ALA A 35 13.70 -4.22 -6.65
C ALA A 35 12.33 -4.83 -6.34
N MET A 36 11.41 -4.04 -5.80
CA MET A 36 10.04 -4.48 -5.50
C MET A 36 9.26 -4.81 -6.77
N HIS A 37 9.44 -4.03 -7.84
CA HIS A 37 8.81 -4.29 -9.13
C HIS A 37 9.30 -5.62 -9.71
N HIS A 38 10.59 -5.88 -9.65
CA HIS A 38 11.17 -7.15 -10.10
C HIS A 38 10.59 -8.34 -9.30
N ASP A 39 10.40 -8.17 -8.00
CA ASP A 39 9.88 -9.19 -7.10
C ASP A 39 8.38 -9.01 -6.78
N ILE A 40 7.60 -8.49 -7.72
CA ILE A 40 6.18 -8.13 -7.50
C ILE A 40 5.35 -9.29 -6.96
N ALA A 41 5.71 -10.53 -7.27
CA ALA A 41 5.02 -11.72 -6.76
C ALA A 41 5.04 -11.82 -5.23
N THR A 42 6.03 -11.22 -4.56
CA THR A 42 6.09 -11.19 -3.09
C THR A 42 4.99 -10.32 -2.48
N SER A 43 4.35 -9.46 -3.25
CA SER A 43 3.25 -8.58 -2.83
C SER A 43 1.87 -9.17 -3.11
N GLU A 44 1.77 -10.47 -3.41
CA GLU A 44 0.49 -11.11 -3.73
C GLU A 44 -0.54 -11.00 -2.61
N GLN A 45 -0.12 -11.12 -1.34
CA GLN A 45 -1.03 -10.98 -0.21
C GLN A 45 -1.63 -9.58 -0.15
N PHE A 46 -0.83 -8.55 -0.41
CA PHE A 46 -1.33 -7.19 -0.47
C PHE A 46 -2.30 -6.99 -1.63
N THR A 47 -1.96 -7.46 -2.83
CA THR A 47 -2.84 -7.29 -3.99
C THR A 47 -4.18 -7.97 -3.80
N LYS A 48 -4.21 -9.13 -3.15
CA LYS A 48 -5.44 -9.82 -2.80
C LYS A 48 -6.25 -9.06 -1.74
N ALA A 49 -5.60 -8.61 -0.67
CA ALA A 49 -6.26 -7.90 0.42
C ALA A 49 -6.85 -6.57 -0.06
N ALA A 50 -6.06 -5.76 -0.76
CA ALA A 50 -6.52 -4.49 -1.31
C ALA A 50 -7.63 -4.70 -2.37
N GLY A 51 -7.52 -5.76 -3.19
CA GLY A 51 -8.57 -6.17 -4.12
C GLY A 51 -9.88 -6.50 -3.42
N SER A 52 -9.82 -7.19 -2.28
CA SER A 52 -10.99 -7.50 -1.46
C SER A 52 -11.63 -6.23 -0.90
N ILE A 53 -10.83 -5.27 -0.45
CA ILE A 53 -11.34 -3.97 0.03
C ILE A 53 -12.05 -3.21 -1.10
N LEU A 54 -11.46 -3.17 -2.31
CA LEU A 54 -12.09 -2.51 -3.47
C LEU A 54 -13.41 -3.17 -3.84
N SER A 55 -13.46 -4.50 -3.87
CA SER A 55 -14.68 -5.26 -4.17
C SER A 55 -15.75 -5.05 -3.10
N PHE A 56 -15.35 -5.02 -1.82
CA PHE A 56 -16.26 -4.75 -0.72
C PHE A 56 -16.81 -3.31 -0.80
N ALA A 57 -15.96 -2.33 -1.09
CA ALA A 57 -16.37 -0.93 -1.28
C ALA A 57 -17.40 -0.79 -2.40
N LYS A 58 -17.20 -1.52 -3.51
CA LYS A 58 -18.16 -1.55 -4.62
C LYS A 58 -19.50 -2.12 -4.18
N ALA A 59 -19.49 -3.22 -3.44
CA ALA A 59 -20.71 -3.83 -2.91
C ALA A 59 -21.46 -2.89 -1.97
N VAL A 60 -20.73 -2.16 -1.10
CA VAL A 60 -21.32 -1.12 -0.22
C VAL A 60 -21.96 -0.02 -1.05
N SER A 61 -21.33 0.44 -2.11
CA SER A 61 -21.86 1.48 -3.00
C SER A 61 -23.15 1.07 -3.70
N HIS A 62 -23.32 -0.22 -3.98
CA HIS A 62 -24.48 -0.73 -4.68
C HIS A 62 -25.70 -0.98 -3.78
N GLY A 63 -25.52 -1.30 -2.52
CA GLY A 63 -26.65 -1.68 -1.66
C GLY A 63 -26.45 -1.47 -0.16
N GLY A 64 -25.36 -0.78 0.22
CA GLY A 64 -25.03 -0.52 1.61
C GLY A 64 -24.29 -1.65 2.29
N ILE A 65 -23.99 -1.46 3.59
CA ILE A 65 -23.13 -2.38 4.36
C ILE A 65 -23.75 -3.78 4.48
N ASN A 66 -25.05 -3.89 4.74
CA ASN A 66 -25.67 -5.19 4.92
C ASN A 66 -25.67 -6.01 3.62
N ASN A 67 -25.91 -5.35 2.48
CA ASN A 67 -25.79 -5.99 1.18
C ASN A 67 -24.38 -6.49 0.90
N ALA A 68 -23.39 -5.67 1.20
CA ALA A 68 -21.98 -6.06 1.04
C ALA A 68 -21.62 -7.25 1.92
N LEU A 69 -22.05 -7.26 3.17
CA LEU A 69 -21.83 -8.38 4.09
C LEU A 69 -22.49 -9.66 3.56
N HIS A 70 -23.70 -9.55 3.01
CA HIS A 70 -24.39 -10.68 2.41
C HIS A 70 -23.63 -11.22 1.20
N GLU A 71 -23.19 -10.35 0.29
CA GLU A 71 -22.43 -10.74 -0.90
C GLU A 71 -21.11 -11.44 -0.55
N PHE A 72 -20.49 -11.06 0.56
CA PHE A 72 -19.25 -11.65 1.04
C PHE A 72 -19.45 -12.85 1.98
N ASN A 73 -20.67 -13.36 2.07
CA ASN A 73 -21.03 -14.49 2.95
C ASN A 73 -20.73 -14.23 4.44
N ARG A 74 -20.89 -12.99 4.85
CA ARG A 74 -20.67 -12.57 6.23
C ARG A 74 -21.94 -12.02 6.88
N ASN A 75 -23.06 -12.74 6.67
CA ASN A 75 -24.33 -12.42 7.32
C ASN A 75 -24.24 -12.42 8.86
N ASP A 76 -23.26 -13.16 9.41
CA ASP A 76 -22.96 -13.18 10.83
C ASP A 76 -22.61 -11.80 11.42
N LEU A 77 -22.12 -10.88 10.58
CA LEU A 77 -21.75 -9.54 10.98
C LEU A 77 -22.90 -8.52 10.86
N ILE A 78 -24.01 -8.88 10.23
CA ILE A 78 -25.16 -8.00 10.10
C ILE A 78 -25.72 -7.67 11.51
N GLY A 79 -25.83 -6.40 11.82
CA GLY A 79 -26.29 -5.93 13.13
C GLY A 79 -25.20 -5.80 14.18
N LYS A 80 -23.97 -6.19 13.87
CA LYS A 80 -22.82 -5.95 14.75
C LYS A 80 -22.40 -4.49 14.68
N SER A 81 -21.60 -4.05 15.67
CA SER A 81 -21.09 -2.69 15.71
C SER A 81 -20.15 -2.40 14.53
N SER A 82 -20.03 -1.11 14.18
CA SER A 82 -19.09 -0.67 13.13
C SER A 82 -17.66 -1.13 13.41
N ASP A 83 -17.24 -1.07 14.67
CA ASP A 83 -15.89 -1.49 15.09
C ASP A 83 -15.68 -3.00 14.91
N GLU A 84 -16.67 -3.81 15.27
CA GLU A 84 -16.60 -5.26 15.10
C GLU A 84 -16.52 -5.65 13.63
N ILE A 85 -17.36 -5.03 12.80
CA ILE A 85 -17.36 -5.27 11.34
C ILE A 85 -16.02 -4.87 10.74
N TYR A 86 -15.54 -3.68 11.06
CA TYR A 86 -14.26 -3.16 10.58
C TYR A 86 -13.10 -4.10 10.93
N ASN A 87 -12.97 -4.43 12.21
CA ASN A 87 -11.85 -5.25 12.68
C ASN A 87 -11.89 -6.66 12.10
N GLU A 88 -13.06 -7.28 12.06
CA GLU A 88 -13.21 -8.64 11.53
C GLU A 88 -12.89 -8.71 10.04
N LEU A 89 -13.42 -7.80 9.25
CA LEU A 89 -13.17 -7.81 7.79
C LEU A 89 -11.73 -7.50 7.44
N ILE A 90 -11.10 -6.53 8.10
CA ILE A 90 -9.68 -6.26 7.87
C ILE A 90 -8.83 -7.49 8.21
N GLN A 91 -9.12 -8.17 9.32
CA GLN A 91 -8.40 -9.38 9.70
C GLN A 91 -8.59 -10.50 8.66
N VAL A 92 -9.82 -10.73 8.23
CA VAL A 92 -10.12 -11.79 7.24
C VAL A 92 -9.42 -11.49 5.91
N PHE A 93 -9.53 -10.26 5.41
CA PHE A 93 -8.93 -9.87 4.13
C PHE A 93 -7.40 -9.90 4.16
N THR A 94 -6.80 -9.76 5.32
CA THR A 94 -5.34 -9.79 5.50
C THR A 94 -4.85 -11.09 6.15
N ASN A 95 -5.64 -12.16 6.04
CA ASN A 95 -5.29 -13.49 6.52
C ASN A 95 -4.80 -13.52 7.97
N TYR A 96 -5.44 -12.71 8.84
CA TYR A 96 -5.16 -12.60 10.28
C TYR A 96 -3.71 -12.24 10.61
N GLY A 97 -2.96 -11.63 9.67
CA GLY A 97 -1.59 -11.22 9.89
C GLY A 97 -0.60 -12.37 10.03
N ASN A 98 -0.90 -13.54 9.46
CA ASN A 98 -0.10 -14.76 9.62
C ASN A 98 1.32 -14.67 9.07
N THR A 99 1.52 -13.89 8.01
CA THR A 99 2.85 -13.66 7.42
C THR A 99 3.25 -12.20 7.57
N THR A 100 4.52 -11.90 7.32
CA THR A 100 5.00 -10.52 7.28
C THR A 100 4.23 -9.69 6.26
N GLU A 101 3.99 -10.24 5.07
CA GLU A 101 3.23 -9.55 4.03
C GLU A 101 1.77 -9.34 4.42
N ASP A 102 1.14 -10.28 5.10
CA ASP A 102 -0.21 -10.11 5.65
C ASP A 102 -0.26 -8.98 6.68
N TYR A 103 0.74 -8.91 7.56
CA TYR A 103 0.87 -7.84 8.55
C TYR A 103 1.05 -6.48 7.89
N LEU A 104 1.97 -6.36 6.93
CA LEU A 104 2.19 -5.10 6.19
C LEU A 104 0.94 -4.67 5.43
N SER A 105 0.21 -5.62 4.87
CA SER A 105 -1.05 -5.36 4.16
C SER A 105 -2.11 -4.79 5.11
N ALA A 106 -2.25 -5.37 6.29
CA ALA A 106 -3.18 -4.89 7.32
C ALA A 106 -2.83 -3.47 7.77
N GLU A 107 -1.56 -3.21 8.04
CA GLU A 107 -1.09 -1.88 8.45
C GLU A 107 -1.35 -0.83 7.37
N ALA A 108 -1.05 -1.17 6.12
CA ALA A 108 -1.27 -0.27 4.99
C ALA A 108 -2.75 0.06 4.78
N ILE A 109 -3.61 -0.96 4.82
CA ILE A 109 -5.06 -0.78 4.65
C ILE A 109 -5.64 0.05 5.80
N ARG A 110 -5.28 -0.25 7.05
CA ARG A 110 -5.74 0.52 8.21
C ARG A 110 -5.29 1.98 8.12
N ALA A 111 -4.04 2.23 7.74
CA ALA A 111 -3.51 3.58 7.59
C ALA A 111 -4.22 4.35 6.47
N ALA A 112 -4.49 3.69 5.35
CA ALA A 112 -5.22 4.29 4.23
C ALA A 112 -6.64 4.68 4.63
N LEU A 113 -7.36 3.78 5.29
CA LEU A 113 -8.72 4.05 5.77
C LEU A 113 -8.73 5.17 6.81
N LYS A 114 -7.79 5.17 7.73
CA LYS A 114 -7.64 6.24 8.73
C LYS A 114 -7.38 7.59 8.05
N GLY A 115 -6.51 7.64 7.06
CA GLY A 115 -6.20 8.85 6.29
C GLY A 115 -7.42 9.39 5.53
N LEU A 116 -8.33 8.52 5.13
CA LEU A 116 -9.58 8.86 4.46
C LEU A 116 -10.74 9.11 5.44
N ASN A 117 -10.48 9.07 6.75
CA ASN A 117 -11.47 9.21 7.82
C ASN A 117 -12.57 8.13 7.78
N ILE A 118 -12.22 6.92 7.36
CA ILE A 118 -13.12 5.76 7.33
C ILE A 118 -12.92 4.95 8.60
N THR A 119 -13.89 5.01 9.50
CA THR A 119 -13.96 4.17 10.71
C THR A 119 -15.12 3.16 10.63
N ASP A 120 -16.09 3.44 9.80
CA ASP A 120 -17.23 2.58 9.46
C ASP A 120 -17.12 2.20 7.99
N LEU A 121 -17.04 0.90 7.69
CA LEU A 121 -16.89 0.42 6.32
C LEU A 121 -18.11 0.75 5.44
N GLY A 122 -19.26 1.06 6.05
CA GLY A 122 -20.41 1.59 5.33
C GLY A 122 -20.14 2.91 4.64
N ASP A 123 -19.18 3.70 5.14
CA ASP A 123 -18.79 4.99 4.55
C ASP A 123 -17.90 4.84 3.30
N LEU A 124 -17.48 3.62 2.97
CA LEU A 124 -16.75 3.35 1.71
C LEU A 124 -17.57 3.75 0.47
N LYS A 125 -18.89 3.82 0.59
CA LYS A 125 -19.77 4.33 -0.49
C LYS A 125 -19.43 5.74 -0.94
N ASP A 126 -18.83 6.55 -0.05
CA ASP A 126 -18.52 7.96 -0.29
C ASP A 126 -17.10 8.19 -0.79
N VAL A 127 -16.33 7.12 -0.98
CA VAL A 127 -14.93 7.19 -1.43
C VAL A 127 -14.80 6.65 -2.85
N ALA A 128 -14.23 7.45 -3.74
CA ALA A 128 -13.98 7.01 -5.12
C ALA A 128 -12.95 5.86 -5.13
N PRO A 129 -13.16 4.81 -5.95
CA PRO A 129 -12.26 3.65 -6.00
C PRO A 129 -10.80 3.99 -6.30
N ASP A 130 -10.55 4.96 -7.18
CA ASP A 130 -9.21 5.42 -7.52
C ASP A 130 -8.50 6.09 -6.34
N VAL A 131 -9.24 6.85 -5.53
CA VAL A 131 -8.74 7.49 -4.31
C VAL A 131 -8.39 6.42 -3.27
N LEU A 132 -9.28 5.48 -3.03
CA LEU A 132 -9.07 4.38 -2.09
C LEU A 132 -7.84 3.56 -2.47
N LEU A 133 -7.75 3.16 -3.73
CA LEU A 133 -6.61 2.36 -4.21
C LEU A 133 -5.30 3.13 -4.09
N LYS A 134 -5.27 4.39 -4.49
CA LYS A 134 -4.06 5.22 -4.39
C LYS A 134 -3.55 5.29 -2.95
N GLU A 135 -4.44 5.55 -1.98
CA GLU A 135 -4.04 5.62 -0.58
C GLU A 135 -3.51 4.27 -0.06
N MET A 136 -4.13 3.16 -0.43
CA MET A 136 -3.63 1.83 -0.05
C MET A 136 -2.26 1.54 -0.64
N LEU A 137 -2.01 1.91 -1.91
CA LEU A 137 -0.71 1.75 -2.55
C LEU A 137 0.38 2.59 -1.88
N ILE A 138 0.08 3.85 -1.59
CA ILE A 138 1.02 4.75 -0.92
C ILE A 138 1.42 4.18 0.44
N GLU A 139 0.44 3.81 1.26
CA GLU A 139 0.71 3.29 2.60
C GLU A 139 1.49 1.97 2.55
N TYR A 140 1.15 1.08 1.62
CA TYR A 140 1.87 -0.17 1.45
C TYR A 140 3.35 0.04 1.12
N ILE A 141 3.65 0.94 0.19
CA ILE A 141 5.04 1.23 -0.20
C ILE A 141 5.81 1.87 0.96
N LYS A 142 5.18 2.79 1.69
CA LYS A 142 5.78 3.41 2.88
C LYS A 142 6.11 2.38 3.97
N PHE A 143 5.13 1.56 4.35
CA PHE A 143 5.32 0.55 5.39
C PHE A 143 6.34 -0.52 4.98
N SER A 144 6.31 -0.94 3.72
CA SER A 144 7.26 -1.93 3.20
C SER A 144 8.69 -1.42 3.23
N PHE A 145 8.90 -0.15 2.85
CA PHE A 145 10.21 0.48 2.92
C PHE A 145 10.70 0.57 4.37
N ALA A 146 9.87 1.11 5.26
CA ALA A 146 10.23 1.25 6.67
C ALA A 146 10.52 -0.11 7.31
N PHE A 147 9.69 -1.10 7.07
CA PHE A 147 9.89 -2.45 7.61
C PHE A 147 11.25 -3.03 7.19
N ARG A 148 11.64 -2.81 5.93
CA ARG A 148 12.89 -3.36 5.41
C ARG A 148 14.13 -2.63 5.92
N TYR A 149 14.06 -1.31 6.12
CA TYR A 149 15.27 -0.50 6.32
C TYR A 149 15.34 0.23 7.66
N GLU A 150 14.27 0.26 8.46
CA GLU A 150 14.26 1.00 9.73
C GLU A 150 15.38 0.55 10.67
N GLU A 151 15.55 -0.76 10.84
CA GLU A 151 16.60 -1.30 11.71
C GLU A 151 18.00 -0.87 11.24
N LYS A 152 18.25 -0.93 9.93
CA LYS A 152 19.52 -0.50 9.35
C LYS A 152 19.79 0.99 9.60
N ILE A 153 18.76 1.82 9.51
CA ILE A 153 18.87 3.25 9.79
C ILE A 153 19.19 3.46 11.28
N ARG A 154 18.47 2.78 12.17
CA ARG A 154 18.66 2.85 13.62
C ARG A 154 20.07 2.44 14.07
N MET A 155 20.68 1.50 13.39
CA MET A 155 22.04 1.06 13.67
C MET A 155 23.10 2.15 13.37
N LYS A 156 22.79 3.09 12.49
CA LYS A 156 23.75 4.10 12.01
C LYS A 156 23.41 5.51 12.48
N ARG A 157 22.20 5.73 12.95
CA ARG A 157 21.72 7.06 13.33
C ARG A 157 21.04 7.00 14.70
N ASN A 158 21.04 8.13 15.40
CA ASN A 158 20.31 8.26 16.65
C ASN A 158 18.78 8.19 16.38
N PRO A 159 17.93 8.01 17.40
CA PRO A 159 16.48 7.90 17.22
C PRO A 159 15.84 9.10 16.51
N GLU A 160 16.27 10.32 16.82
CA GLU A 160 15.74 11.54 16.20
C GLU A 160 16.06 11.60 14.70
N GLU A 161 17.31 11.33 14.33
CA GLU A 161 17.74 11.30 12.93
C GLU A 161 17.07 10.17 12.15
N THR A 162 16.90 9.01 12.78
CA THR A 162 16.20 7.87 12.19
C THR A 162 14.77 8.25 11.85
N GLU A 163 14.05 8.84 12.79
CA GLU A 163 12.67 9.26 12.58
C GLU A 163 12.58 10.32 11.47
N ARG A 164 13.49 11.26 11.45
CA ARG A 164 13.54 12.30 10.41
C ARG A 164 13.77 11.71 9.01
N LEU A 165 14.70 10.77 8.88
CA LEU A 165 14.98 10.12 7.59
C LEU A 165 13.78 9.33 7.10
N LEU A 166 13.11 8.58 7.98
CA LEU A 166 11.91 7.81 7.64
C LEU A 166 10.75 8.75 7.27
N GLU A 167 10.54 9.81 8.02
CA GLU A 167 9.48 10.79 7.74
C GLU A 167 9.69 11.49 6.40
N LYS A 168 10.92 11.89 6.08
CA LYS A 168 11.24 12.50 4.79
C LYS A 168 11.00 11.54 3.63
N MET A 169 11.34 10.26 3.79
CA MET A 169 11.06 9.24 2.77
C MET A 169 9.55 9.04 2.61
N ASP A 170 8.80 8.95 3.71
CA ASP A 170 7.34 8.81 3.68
C ASP A 170 6.69 9.97 2.93
N LYS A 171 7.08 11.19 3.21
CA LYS A 171 6.59 12.38 2.51
C LYS A 171 6.94 12.36 1.03
N TYR A 172 8.16 11.95 0.70
CA TYR A 172 8.61 11.84 -0.68
C TYR A 172 7.76 10.82 -1.45
N ILE A 173 7.58 9.63 -0.90
CA ILE A 173 6.76 8.57 -1.52
C ILE A 173 5.32 9.07 -1.72
N SER A 174 4.72 9.64 -0.69
CA SER A 174 3.35 10.15 -0.73
C SER A 174 3.18 11.26 -1.79
N ASN A 175 4.07 12.24 -1.81
CA ASN A 175 3.98 13.36 -2.74
C ASN A 175 4.17 12.92 -4.20
N GLU A 176 5.16 12.06 -4.46
CA GLU A 176 5.41 11.57 -5.81
C GLU A 176 4.22 10.78 -6.36
N LEU A 177 3.61 9.92 -5.54
CA LEU A 177 2.48 9.12 -5.97
C LEU A 177 1.19 9.95 -6.10
N HIS A 178 0.93 10.88 -5.17
CA HIS A 178 -0.22 11.78 -5.31
C HIS A 178 -0.15 12.62 -6.59
N ASN A 179 1.05 13.08 -6.94
CA ASN A 179 1.23 13.95 -8.10
C ASN A 179 1.33 13.20 -9.43
N ASN A 180 1.89 11.99 -9.44
CA ASN A 180 2.30 11.33 -10.68
C ASN A 180 1.64 9.99 -10.96
N LEU A 181 0.99 9.36 -9.98
CA LEU A 181 0.25 8.13 -10.22
C LEU A 181 -1.16 8.45 -10.69
N LYS A 182 -1.50 8.02 -11.90
CA LYS A 182 -2.82 8.28 -12.51
C LYS A 182 -3.63 6.99 -12.54
N LEU A 183 -4.75 6.99 -11.82
CA LEU A 183 -5.64 5.83 -11.67
C LEU A 183 -7.09 6.14 -12.08
N GLU A 184 -7.33 7.20 -12.86
CA GLU A 184 -8.68 7.66 -13.22
C GLU A 184 -9.53 6.58 -13.91
N ASP A 185 -8.91 5.69 -14.67
CA ASP A 185 -9.59 4.61 -15.39
C ASP A 185 -10.29 3.63 -14.45
N ILE A 186 -9.87 3.56 -13.18
CA ILE A 186 -10.42 2.64 -12.19
C ILE A 186 -11.84 3.02 -11.78
N LYS A 187 -12.22 4.29 -11.88
CA LYS A 187 -13.57 4.77 -11.55
C LYS A 187 -14.67 4.06 -12.35
N THR A 188 -14.37 3.70 -13.58
CA THR A 188 -15.33 3.11 -14.51
C THR A 188 -15.11 1.61 -14.74
N MET A 189 -14.12 1.03 -14.07
CA MET A 189 -13.82 -0.40 -14.23
C MET A 189 -14.91 -1.28 -13.63
N ASP A 190 -15.33 -2.27 -14.41
CA ASP A 190 -16.20 -3.33 -13.93
C ASP A 190 -15.34 -4.46 -13.33
N PHE A 191 -15.25 -4.47 -12.01
CA PHE A 191 -14.53 -5.51 -11.28
C PHE A 191 -15.19 -6.89 -11.35
N GLY A 192 -16.37 -6.99 -11.99
CA GLY A 192 -17.03 -8.27 -12.23
C GLY A 192 -16.37 -9.12 -13.31
N HIS A 193 -15.61 -8.48 -14.22
CA HIS A 193 -14.93 -9.15 -15.34
C HIS A 193 -13.42 -9.20 -15.17
N LEU A 194 -12.84 -8.34 -14.34
CA LEU A 194 -11.42 -8.35 -13.99
C LEU A 194 -11.31 -8.64 -12.50
N GLN A 195 -10.43 -9.57 -12.14
CA GLN A 195 -10.15 -9.79 -10.73
C GLN A 195 -9.57 -8.50 -10.12
N ALA A 196 -10.15 -8.03 -9.02
CA ALA A 196 -9.72 -6.82 -8.38
C ALA A 196 -8.23 -6.87 -7.98
N SER A 197 -7.73 -8.05 -7.58
CA SER A 197 -6.31 -8.25 -7.28
C SER A 197 -5.38 -7.97 -8.47
N GLU A 198 -5.80 -8.26 -9.71
CA GLU A 198 -5.03 -7.94 -10.91
C GLU A 198 -4.99 -6.43 -11.17
N VAL A 199 -6.08 -5.74 -10.90
CA VAL A 199 -6.13 -4.27 -10.98
C VAL A 199 -5.15 -3.66 -9.98
N VAL A 200 -5.15 -4.14 -8.75
CA VAL A 200 -4.20 -3.69 -7.71
C VAL A 200 -2.77 -3.97 -8.12
N LYS A 201 -2.49 -5.16 -8.66
CA LYS A 201 -1.15 -5.54 -9.10
C LYS A 201 -0.62 -4.58 -10.18
N ARG A 202 -1.42 -4.32 -11.22
CA ARG A 202 -1.05 -3.38 -12.29
C ARG A 202 -0.82 -1.97 -11.75
N SER A 203 -1.69 -1.53 -10.85
CA SER A 203 -1.57 -0.21 -10.22
C SER A 203 -0.33 -0.12 -9.34
N LEU A 204 0.03 -1.19 -8.65
CA LEU A 204 1.27 -1.27 -7.86
C LEU A 204 2.51 -1.21 -8.77
N GLU A 205 2.50 -1.92 -9.89
CA GLU A 205 3.56 -1.83 -10.90
C GLU A 205 3.70 -0.40 -11.43
N ASP A 206 2.59 0.27 -11.73
CA ASP A 206 2.58 1.67 -12.17
C ASP A 206 3.12 2.60 -11.08
N ALA A 207 2.80 2.35 -9.82
CA ALA A 207 3.34 3.11 -8.69
C ALA A 207 4.87 2.99 -8.60
N TYR A 208 5.41 1.78 -8.75
CA TYR A 208 6.87 1.60 -8.76
C TYR A 208 7.52 2.31 -9.95
N LYS A 209 6.89 2.29 -11.11
CA LYS A 209 7.40 3.00 -12.30
C LYS A 209 7.53 4.51 -12.08
N VAL A 210 6.67 5.12 -11.27
CA VAL A 210 6.79 6.53 -10.92
C VAL A 210 8.18 6.85 -10.36
N PHE A 211 8.70 6.00 -9.49
CA PHE A 211 10.03 6.19 -8.89
C PHE A 211 11.16 5.78 -9.84
N GLU A 212 10.97 4.75 -10.64
CA GLU A 212 11.99 4.23 -11.58
C GLU A 212 12.34 5.24 -12.66
N LEU A 213 11.37 6.02 -13.14
CA LEU A 213 11.57 7.00 -14.21
C LEU A 213 12.53 8.13 -13.85
N PHE A 214 12.75 8.40 -12.56
CA PHE A 214 13.66 9.47 -12.14
C PHE A 214 15.15 9.09 -12.27
N TYR A 215 15.50 7.80 -12.24
CA TYR A 215 16.88 7.32 -12.27
C TYR A 215 17.07 6.03 -13.09
N GLY A 216 16.06 5.63 -13.83
CA GLY A 216 16.03 4.35 -14.54
C GLY A 216 16.77 4.35 -15.88
N GLU A 217 17.19 5.51 -16.38
CA GLU A 217 17.87 5.62 -17.67
C GLU A 217 19.11 6.49 -17.52
N ALA A 218 20.19 5.87 -17.27
CA ALA A 218 21.50 6.38 -17.58
C ALA A 218 22.28 5.26 -18.26
#